data_e3a88e16656325bda3e603c43f5cef59
#
_entry.id   e3a88e16656325bda3e603c43f5cef59
#
_cell.length_a   1.000
_cell.length_b   1.000
_cell.length_c   1.000
_cell.angle_alpha   90.00
_cell.angle_beta   90.00
_cell.angle_gamma   90.00
#
_symmetry.space_group_name_H-M   'P 1'
#
loop_
_entity.id
_entity.type
_entity.pdbx_description
1 polymer ?
#
loop_
_entity_poly.entity_id
_entity_poly.type
_entity_poly.pdbx_seq_one_letter_code
_entity_poly.pdbx_strand_id
1 'polypeptide(L)'
;MRRVVVTGMGAITPIGNDVETFWNGLKEKKLGFGPITYFDTTDYKAKLAAEVKDFEPKDYMDPKAARRMERFAQFAVAAARQALEDSSLDMTKEDPFRVGEIGRAHV
;
A
#
# COMPACT_ATOMS: atom_id res chain seq x y z
N MET A 1 -32.55 -3.54 -4.56
CA MET A 1 -31.38 -2.97 -3.87
C MET A 1 -30.10 -3.55 -4.47
N ARG A 2 -29.15 -2.71 -4.82
CA ARG A 2 -27.84 -3.19 -5.31
C ARG A 2 -27.00 -3.66 -4.14
N ARG A 3 -26.37 -4.82 -4.30
CA ARG A 3 -25.37 -5.31 -3.34
C ARG A 3 -23.99 -4.92 -3.81
N VAL A 4 -23.22 -4.37 -2.91
CA VAL A 4 -21.79 -4.08 -3.13
C VAL A 4 -20.99 -4.94 -2.17
N VAL A 5 -20.00 -5.63 -2.68
CA VAL A 5 -19.18 -6.57 -1.90
C VAL A 5 -17.70 -6.31 -2.14
N VAL A 6 -16.88 -6.58 -1.13
CA VAL A 6 -15.43 -6.57 -1.24
C VAL A 6 -15.00 -7.91 -1.82
N THR A 7 -14.28 -7.89 -2.93
CA THR A 7 -13.81 -9.10 -3.63
C THR A 7 -12.31 -9.34 -3.49
N GLY A 8 -11.56 -8.33 -3.11
CA GLY A 8 -10.13 -8.45 -2.91
C GLY A 8 -9.58 -7.29 -2.10
N MET A 9 -8.48 -7.52 -1.42
CA MET A 9 -7.81 -6.54 -0.58
C MET A 9 -6.31 -6.54 -0.81
N GLY A 10 -5.70 -5.38 -0.64
CA GLY A 10 -4.25 -5.20 -0.61
C GLY A 10 -3.85 -4.24 0.50
N ALA A 11 -2.66 -4.40 1.03
CA ALA A 11 -2.15 -3.56 2.11
C ALA A 11 -0.64 -3.38 2.01
N ILE A 12 -0.20 -2.15 2.20
CA ILE A 12 1.20 -1.80 2.44
C ILE A 12 1.23 -0.99 3.73
N THR A 13 1.84 -1.55 4.76
CA THR A 13 1.80 -0.97 6.12
C THR A 13 3.16 -1.08 6.82
N PRO A 14 3.41 -0.30 7.88
CA PRO A 14 4.64 -0.42 8.67
C PRO A 14 4.85 -1.77 9.37
N ILE A 15 3.81 -2.59 9.50
CA ILE A 15 3.88 -3.91 10.14
C ILE A 15 3.63 -5.08 9.18
N GLY A 16 3.52 -4.81 7.89
CA GLY A 16 3.39 -5.85 6.87
C GLY A 16 3.06 -5.28 5.51
N ASN A 17 3.59 -5.90 4.46
CA ASN A 17 3.44 -5.45 3.07
C ASN A 17 2.42 -6.28 2.28
N ASP A 18 1.57 -7.02 2.97
CA ASP A 18 0.38 -7.69 2.45
C ASP A 18 -0.67 -7.82 3.55
N VAL A 19 -1.87 -8.21 3.19
CA VAL A 19 -2.99 -8.29 4.13
C VAL A 19 -2.74 -9.34 5.21
N GLU A 20 -2.21 -10.50 4.86
CA GLU A 20 -1.95 -11.59 5.80
C GLU A 20 -0.90 -11.19 6.85
N THR A 21 0.23 -10.64 6.40
CA THR A 21 1.29 -10.18 7.29
C THR A 21 0.82 -9.04 8.19
N PHE A 22 0.07 -8.09 7.64
CA PHE A 22 -0.54 -7.00 8.40
C PHE A 22 -1.49 -7.53 9.49
N TRP A 23 -2.37 -8.45 9.14
CA TRP A 23 -3.32 -9.05 10.08
C TRP A 23 -2.62 -9.81 11.20
N ASN A 24 -1.62 -10.61 10.85
CA ASN A 24 -0.82 -11.33 11.84
C ASN A 24 -0.05 -10.38 12.74
N GLY A 25 0.49 -9.29 12.21
CA GLY A 25 1.13 -8.24 12.99
C GLY A 25 0.19 -7.61 14.02
N LEU A 26 -1.06 -7.35 13.64
CA LEU A 26 -2.08 -6.86 14.57
C LEU A 26 -2.37 -7.85 15.70
N LYS A 27 -2.53 -9.14 15.37
CA LYS A 27 -2.77 -10.20 16.38
C LYS A 27 -1.61 -10.35 17.35
N GLU A 28 -0.39 -10.21 16.86
CA GLU A 28 0.84 -10.29 17.66
C GLU A 28 1.16 -9.00 18.40
N LYS A 29 0.35 -7.95 18.20
CA LYS A 29 0.58 -6.61 18.77
C LYS A 29 1.91 -6.01 18.34
N LYS A 30 2.33 -6.28 17.10
CA LYS A 30 3.57 -5.76 16.54
C LYS A 30 3.50 -4.23 16.42
N LEU A 31 4.55 -3.56 16.84
CA LEU A 31 4.67 -2.11 16.72
C LEU A 31 5.39 -1.73 15.42
N GLY A 32 4.78 -0.81 14.65
CA GLY A 32 5.38 -0.27 13.45
C GLY A 32 6.21 1.00 13.66
N PHE A 33 6.21 1.53 14.87
CA PHE A 33 6.96 2.74 15.22
C PHE A 33 8.43 2.46 15.44
N GLY A 34 9.25 3.40 15.02
CA GLY A 34 10.69 3.36 15.26
C GLY A 34 11.34 4.71 14.98
N PRO A 35 12.64 4.82 15.19
CA PRO A 35 13.38 6.03 14.81
C PRO A 35 13.25 6.31 13.32
N ILE A 36 13.07 7.59 12.97
CA ILE A 36 13.04 8.01 11.57
C ILE A 36 14.41 7.73 10.93
N THR A 37 14.39 7.03 9.79
CA THR A 37 15.61 6.62 9.07
C THR A 37 15.87 7.42 7.79
N TYR A 38 14.87 8.15 7.26
CA TYR A 38 14.99 8.84 5.98
C TYR A 38 15.81 10.12 6.03
N PHE A 39 15.93 10.72 7.21
CA PHE A 39 16.71 11.95 7.39
C PHE A 39 17.22 12.09 8.82
N ASP A 40 18.17 12.98 9.04
CA ASP A 40 18.70 13.30 10.37
C ASP A 40 17.66 14.11 11.16
N THR A 41 17.25 13.60 12.31
CA THR A 41 16.22 14.19 13.16
C THR A 41 16.76 15.01 14.33
N THR A 42 18.07 15.26 14.37
CA THR A 42 18.75 15.94 15.50
C THR A 42 18.07 17.25 15.88
N ASP A 43 17.68 18.06 14.89
CA ASP A 43 17.08 19.37 15.10
C ASP A 43 15.54 19.35 15.17
N TYR A 44 14.93 18.15 15.17
CA TYR A 44 13.48 17.99 15.17
C TYR A 44 12.98 17.49 16.52
N LYS A 45 11.79 17.93 16.92
CA LYS A 45 11.14 17.44 18.14
C LYS A 45 10.60 16.01 17.97
N ALA A 46 10.01 15.72 16.80
CA ALA A 46 9.54 14.38 16.47
C ALA A 46 10.69 13.54 15.91
N LYS A 47 10.94 12.41 16.52
CA LYS A 47 12.04 11.51 16.15
C LYS A 47 11.56 10.10 15.78
N LEU A 48 10.27 9.83 15.97
CA LEU A 48 9.66 8.53 15.70
C LEU A 48 8.65 8.66 14.57
N ALA A 49 8.58 7.62 13.75
CA ALA A 49 7.56 7.46 12.72
C ALA A 49 7.26 5.98 12.49
N ALA A 50 6.13 5.72 11.88
CA ALA A 50 5.78 4.39 11.40
C ALA A 50 6.12 4.31 9.92
N GLU A 51 7.31 3.83 9.60
CA GLU A 51 7.81 3.71 8.23
C GLU A 51 7.51 2.31 7.67
N VAL A 52 7.15 2.25 6.40
CA VAL A 52 7.07 0.99 5.66
C VAL A 52 8.46 0.42 5.46
N LYS A 53 8.64 -0.87 5.75
CA LYS A 53 9.92 -1.58 5.72
C LYS A 53 9.92 -2.62 4.61
N ASP A 54 11.11 -2.91 4.08
CA ASP A 54 11.32 -4.00 3.13
C ASP A 54 10.45 -3.90 1.86
N PHE A 55 10.08 -2.68 1.48
CA PHE A 55 9.29 -2.43 0.29
C PHE A 55 10.19 -2.26 -0.93
N GLU A 56 10.01 -3.14 -1.91
CA GLU A 56 10.74 -3.12 -3.17
C GLU A 56 9.79 -2.82 -4.33
N PRO A 57 9.83 -1.60 -4.89
CA PRO A 57 8.88 -1.20 -5.95
C PRO A 57 8.89 -2.11 -7.18
N LYS A 58 10.04 -2.65 -7.55
CA LYS A 58 10.18 -3.52 -8.74
C LYS A 58 9.36 -4.81 -8.67
N ASP A 59 8.96 -5.23 -7.46
CA ASP A 59 8.11 -6.42 -7.28
C ASP A 59 6.66 -6.15 -7.71
N TYR A 60 6.26 -4.88 -7.83
CA TYR A 60 4.89 -4.49 -8.11
C TYR A 60 4.73 -3.68 -9.39
N MET A 61 5.78 -3.08 -9.91
CA MET A 61 5.71 -2.17 -11.05
C MET A 61 7.01 -2.13 -11.84
N ASP A 62 6.93 -1.61 -13.06
CA ASP A 62 8.11 -1.38 -13.89
C ASP A 62 9.10 -0.44 -13.20
N PRO A 63 10.40 -0.78 -13.14
CA PRO A 63 11.41 0.06 -12.48
C PRO A 63 11.51 1.48 -13.02
N LYS A 64 11.28 1.69 -14.31
CA LYS A 64 11.28 3.04 -14.91
C LYS A 64 10.11 3.86 -14.43
N ALA A 65 8.94 3.24 -14.34
CA ALA A 65 7.74 3.89 -13.81
C ALA A 65 7.92 4.21 -12.31
N ALA A 66 8.47 3.28 -11.54
CA ALA A 66 8.72 3.48 -10.12
C ALA A 66 9.61 4.69 -9.82
N ARG A 67 10.66 4.91 -10.63
CA ARG A 67 11.57 6.06 -10.45
C ARG A 67 10.89 7.42 -10.66
N ARG A 68 9.76 7.45 -11.34
CA ARG A 68 8.97 8.66 -11.61
C ARG A 68 7.85 8.88 -10.61
N MET A 69 7.67 7.94 -9.70
CA MET A 69 6.62 7.99 -8.68
C MET A 69 7.21 8.35 -7.32
N GLU A 70 6.50 9.15 -6.57
CA GLU A 70 6.78 9.32 -5.15
C GLU A 70 6.36 8.06 -4.38
N ARG A 71 6.89 7.93 -3.18
CA ARG A 71 6.71 6.73 -2.36
C ARG A 71 5.25 6.39 -2.09
N PHE A 72 4.42 7.42 -1.80
CA PHE A 72 2.99 7.19 -1.57
C PHE A 72 2.28 6.62 -2.80
N ALA A 73 2.66 7.07 -4.00
CA ALA A 73 2.12 6.53 -5.25
C ALA A 73 2.55 5.08 -5.49
N GLN A 74 3.80 4.75 -5.16
CA GLN A 74 4.29 3.38 -5.21
C GLN A 74 3.49 2.46 -4.28
N PHE A 75 3.18 2.91 -3.07
CA PHE A 75 2.34 2.16 -2.12
C PHE A 75 0.94 1.94 -2.66
N ALA A 76 0.33 2.98 -3.23
CA ALA A 76 -1.01 2.88 -3.81
C ALA A 76 -1.07 1.87 -4.94
N VAL A 77 -0.12 1.91 -5.87
CA VAL A 77 -0.04 0.96 -6.99
C VAL A 77 0.19 -0.47 -6.48
N ALA A 78 1.09 -0.66 -5.52
CA ALA A 78 1.37 -1.97 -4.94
C ALA A 78 0.14 -2.57 -4.23
N ALA A 79 -0.55 -1.78 -3.41
CA ALA A 79 -1.76 -2.22 -2.73
C ALA A 79 -2.90 -2.52 -3.71
N ALA A 80 -3.08 -1.67 -4.72
CA ALA A 80 -4.09 -1.89 -5.77
C ALA A 80 -3.81 -3.18 -6.54
N ARG A 81 -2.56 -3.45 -6.87
CA ARG A 81 -2.16 -4.69 -7.54
C ARG A 81 -2.45 -5.93 -6.70
N GLN A 82 -2.14 -5.90 -5.41
CA GLN A 82 -2.51 -6.98 -4.48
C GLN A 82 -4.02 -7.21 -4.46
N ALA A 83 -4.80 -6.13 -4.39
CA ALA A 83 -6.26 -6.23 -4.36
C ALA A 83 -6.83 -6.83 -5.65
N LEU A 84 -6.30 -6.44 -6.81
CA LEU A 84 -6.70 -7.00 -8.11
C LEU A 84 -6.37 -8.49 -8.20
N GLU A 85 -5.18 -8.89 -7.80
CA GLU A 85 -4.76 -10.30 -7.78
C GLU A 85 -5.62 -11.13 -6.82
N ASP A 86 -5.87 -10.62 -5.62
CA ASP A 86 -6.71 -11.28 -4.62
C ASP A 86 -8.16 -11.44 -5.08
N SER A 87 -8.71 -10.46 -5.79
CA SER A 87 -10.07 -10.51 -6.32
C SER A 87 -10.24 -11.46 -7.51
N SER A 88 -9.17 -11.87 -8.16
CA SER A 88 -9.17 -12.59 -9.43
C SER A 88 -9.92 -11.86 -10.56
N LEU A 89 -10.01 -10.54 -10.49
CA LEU A 89 -10.68 -9.73 -11.50
C LEU A 89 -9.90 -9.77 -12.81
N ASP A 90 -10.59 -10.18 -13.88
CA ASP A 90 -10.02 -10.21 -15.23
C ASP A 90 -10.41 -8.94 -15.99
N MET A 91 -9.50 -8.00 -16.07
CA MET A 91 -9.72 -6.71 -16.73
C MET A 91 -9.95 -6.84 -18.23
N THR A 92 -9.61 -7.96 -18.86
CA THR A 92 -9.91 -8.19 -20.28
C THR A 92 -11.38 -8.40 -20.54
N LYS A 93 -12.16 -8.74 -19.50
CA LYS A 93 -13.60 -8.98 -19.53
C LYS A 93 -14.43 -7.81 -19.02
N GLU A 94 -13.75 -6.76 -18.53
CA GLU A 94 -14.41 -5.61 -17.93
C GLU A 94 -14.34 -4.38 -18.84
N ASP A 95 -15.31 -3.48 -18.69
CA ASP A 95 -15.24 -2.16 -19.32
C ASP A 95 -14.30 -1.27 -18.53
N PRO A 96 -13.13 -0.89 -19.08
CA PRO A 96 -12.13 -0.10 -18.35
C PRO A 96 -12.64 1.28 -17.93
N PHE A 97 -13.68 1.82 -18.60
CA PHE A 97 -14.28 3.09 -18.21
C PHE A 97 -15.17 3.00 -16.98
N ARG A 98 -15.47 1.79 -16.52
CA ARG A 98 -16.27 1.53 -15.33
C ARG A 98 -15.44 1.04 -14.15
N VAL A 99 -14.14 0.89 -14.33
CA VAL A 99 -13.21 0.49 -13.26
C VAL A 99 -12.29 1.66 -12.96
N GLY A 100 -12.21 2.04 -11.71
CA GLY A 100 -11.40 3.16 -11.30
C GLY A 100 -10.90 3.01 -9.87
N GLU A 101 -9.96 3.85 -9.51
CA GLU A 101 -9.45 3.98 -8.16
C GLU A 101 -9.98 5.28 -7.56
N ILE A 102 -10.48 5.18 -6.34
CA ILE A 102 -10.86 6.34 -5.54
C ILE A 102 -9.75 6.52 -4.51
N GLY A 103 -8.94 7.53 -4.73
CA GLY A 103 -7.86 7.85 -3.82
C GLY A 103 -8.31 8.61 -2.59
N ARG A 104 -7.33 9.04 -1.83
CA ARG A 104 -7.53 9.85 -0.63
C ARG A 104 -8.19 11.19 -0.98
N ALA A 105 -9.20 11.56 -0.21
CA ALA A 105 -9.78 12.90 -0.31
C ALA A 105 -8.77 13.98 0.10
N HIS A 106 -8.66 15.01 -0.73
CA HIS A 106 -7.97 16.24 -0.34
C HIS A 106 -8.95 17.13 0.43
N VAL A 107 -8.55 17.54 1.59
CA VAL A 107 -9.27 18.51 2.42
C VAL A 107 -8.62 19.87 2.24
#